data_9c09600502f490818e7fb668570986d1
#
_entry.id   9c09600502f490818e7fb668570986d1
#
_cell.length_a   1.000
_cell.length_b   1.000
_cell.length_c   1.000
_cell.angle_alpha   90.00
_cell.angle_beta   90.00
_cell.angle_gamma   90.00
#
_symmetry.space_group_name_H-M   'P 1'
#
loop_
_entity.id
_entity.type
_entity.pdbx_description
1 polymer ?
#
loop_
_entity_poly.entity_id
_entity_poly.type
_entity_poly.pdbx_seq_one_letter_code
_entity_poly.pdbx_strand_id
1 'polypeptide(L)'
;MKTILIVGFGSIGNRHFKNILNNYRMKIIICTKRKDLGGLIGKNIIVVDSISKALIHKPNIALISNETSFHVKTAIRLAKAKLDLFVEKPLSSSSRGLKQLEKVVSENHLISLVGCDHRFHPCLKKIKEMLDKKKLGRIFSVQVESSSLLSDWHPYEDYRNGYSAKTELGGGIATTMTHELDFLRWFFGDIKEIFSITKKVSDLDITADDISTMNMVFENDVIGEVHLDFFARPQFKSCKIRGAKGTLYWNTDSNDVKIFYNNQKKWKMVFKPKKFERNQMFVKELDYFLKCVKNKSKTFNDITEGKKTLQVILGAKKSSQFKKTIRLIY
;
A
#
# COMPACT_ATOMS: atom_id res chain seq x y z
N MET A 1 -6.54 -27.51 9.37
CA MET A 1 -6.30 -26.66 8.18
C MET A 1 -6.74 -25.25 8.55
N LYS A 2 -5.87 -24.21 8.36
CA LYS A 2 -6.26 -22.82 8.64
C LYS A 2 -7.35 -22.36 7.67
N THR A 3 -8.26 -21.52 8.14
CA THR A 3 -9.34 -20.95 7.36
C THR A 3 -9.12 -19.44 7.21
N ILE A 4 -9.12 -18.94 5.97
CA ILE A 4 -8.99 -17.52 5.66
C ILE A 4 -10.30 -16.97 5.13
N LEU A 5 -10.69 -15.81 5.64
CA LEU A 5 -11.82 -15.01 5.17
C LEU A 5 -11.32 -13.87 4.29
N ILE A 6 -11.80 -13.79 3.06
CA ILE A 6 -11.59 -12.66 2.16
C ILE A 6 -12.84 -11.80 2.17
N VAL A 7 -12.74 -10.54 2.59
CA VAL A 7 -13.84 -9.56 2.58
C VAL A 7 -13.63 -8.58 1.43
N GLY A 8 -14.57 -8.58 0.49
CA GLY A 8 -14.42 -7.87 -0.79
C GLY A 8 -13.80 -8.76 -1.87
N PHE A 9 -14.44 -8.81 -3.04
CA PHE A 9 -14.02 -9.65 -4.16
C PHE A 9 -13.93 -8.85 -5.46
N GLY A 10 -13.28 -7.67 -5.36
CA GLY A 10 -12.84 -6.87 -6.50
C GLY A 10 -11.54 -7.41 -7.11
N SER A 11 -10.88 -6.61 -7.93
CA SER A 11 -9.61 -6.98 -8.60
C SER A 11 -8.56 -7.52 -7.61
N ILE A 12 -8.32 -6.81 -6.49
CA ILE A 12 -7.30 -7.21 -5.50
C ILE A 12 -7.73 -8.43 -4.66
N GLY A 13 -9.00 -8.50 -4.24
CA GLY A 13 -9.52 -9.67 -3.51
C GLY A 13 -9.44 -10.95 -4.35
N ASN A 14 -9.77 -10.87 -5.65
CA ASN A 14 -9.63 -11.99 -6.58
C ASN A 14 -8.16 -12.38 -6.78
N ARG A 15 -7.25 -11.40 -6.85
CA ARG A 15 -5.80 -11.66 -6.93
C ARG A 15 -5.31 -12.44 -5.71
N HIS A 16 -5.63 -12.00 -4.51
CA HIS A 16 -5.29 -12.72 -3.29
C HIS A 16 -5.91 -14.11 -3.22
N PHE A 17 -7.18 -14.24 -3.63
CA PHE A 17 -7.83 -15.54 -3.74
C PHE A 17 -7.03 -16.50 -4.62
N LYS A 18 -6.66 -16.08 -5.84
CA LYS A 18 -5.84 -16.89 -6.77
C LYS A 18 -4.48 -17.22 -6.17
N ASN A 19 -3.83 -16.26 -5.50
CA ASN A 19 -2.56 -16.49 -4.85
C ASN A 19 -2.67 -17.51 -3.70
N ILE A 20 -3.75 -17.46 -2.91
CA ILE A 20 -4.00 -18.43 -1.84
C ILE A 20 -4.27 -19.81 -2.42
N LEU A 21 -5.14 -19.90 -3.41
CA LEU A 21 -5.52 -21.17 -4.04
C LEU A 21 -4.31 -21.90 -4.64
N ASN A 22 -3.42 -21.14 -5.29
CA ASN A 22 -2.26 -21.71 -5.99
C ASN A 22 -1.09 -22.07 -5.07
N ASN A 23 -0.94 -21.42 -3.91
CA ASN A 23 0.25 -21.55 -3.09
C ASN A 23 0.01 -22.18 -1.71
N TYR A 24 -1.26 -22.31 -1.26
CA TYR A 24 -1.55 -22.74 0.11
C TYR A 24 -2.72 -23.73 0.15
N ARG A 25 -2.63 -24.70 1.06
CA ARG A 25 -3.76 -25.61 1.39
C ARG A 25 -4.57 -25.01 2.53
N MET A 26 -5.53 -24.14 2.21
CA MET A 26 -6.39 -23.44 3.16
C MET A 26 -7.86 -23.60 2.78
N LYS A 27 -8.75 -23.54 3.78
CA LYS A 27 -10.17 -23.30 3.53
C LYS A 27 -10.37 -21.81 3.29
N ILE A 28 -11.07 -21.44 2.23
CA ILE A 28 -11.28 -20.05 1.83
C ILE A 28 -12.77 -19.71 1.97
N ILE A 29 -13.05 -18.63 2.69
CA ILE A 29 -14.38 -18.05 2.78
C ILE A 29 -14.32 -16.72 2.03
N ILE A 30 -15.23 -16.50 1.09
CA ILE A 30 -15.33 -15.26 0.34
C ILE A 30 -16.60 -14.55 0.79
N CYS A 31 -16.46 -13.36 1.37
CA CYS A 31 -17.56 -12.49 1.75
C CYS A 31 -17.73 -11.40 0.69
N THR A 32 -18.77 -11.52 -0.15
CA THR A 32 -19.04 -10.60 -1.25
C THR A 32 -20.54 -10.56 -1.58
N LYS A 33 -21.01 -9.42 -2.11
CA LYS A 33 -22.36 -9.28 -2.66
C LYS A 33 -22.40 -9.51 -4.19
N ARG A 34 -21.24 -9.72 -4.83
CA ARG A 34 -21.20 -10.03 -6.27
C ARG A 34 -21.85 -11.38 -6.52
N LYS A 35 -22.70 -11.44 -7.54
CA LYS A 35 -23.39 -12.67 -7.96
C LYS A 35 -22.57 -13.47 -8.96
N ASP A 36 -21.85 -12.78 -9.84
CA ASP A 36 -20.97 -13.42 -10.82
C ASP A 36 -19.59 -13.63 -10.21
N LEU A 37 -19.28 -14.86 -9.89
CA LEU A 37 -18.04 -15.30 -9.26
C LEU A 37 -17.22 -16.23 -10.16
N GLY A 38 -17.56 -16.30 -11.46
CA GLY A 38 -16.78 -17.04 -12.45
C GLY A 38 -16.58 -18.54 -12.13
N GLY A 39 -17.61 -19.21 -11.59
CA GLY A 39 -17.55 -20.65 -11.36
C GLY A 39 -16.65 -21.08 -10.19
N LEU A 40 -16.43 -20.23 -9.19
CA LEU A 40 -15.64 -20.51 -7.99
C LEU A 40 -16.28 -21.58 -7.09
N ILE A 41 -16.38 -22.80 -7.60
CA ILE A 41 -16.91 -23.96 -6.86
C ILE A 41 -15.76 -24.91 -6.54
N GLY A 42 -15.53 -25.17 -5.25
CA GLY A 42 -14.52 -26.14 -4.80
C GLY A 42 -14.82 -26.62 -3.38
N LYS A 43 -14.41 -27.85 -3.06
CA LYS A 43 -14.65 -28.48 -1.73
C LYS A 43 -14.18 -27.62 -0.54
N ASN A 44 -13.25 -26.69 -0.77
CA ASN A 44 -12.66 -25.84 0.28
C ASN A 44 -13.02 -24.35 0.14
N ILE A 45 -13.99 -24.00 -0.71
CA ILE A 45 -14.41 -22.61 -0.96
C ILE A 45 -15.86 -22.45 -0.50
N ILE A 46 -16.11 -21.42 0.31
CA ILE A 46 -17.42 -21.03 0.78
C ILE A 46 -17.65 -19.58 0.39
N VAL A 47 -18.78 -19.29 -0.23
CA VAL A 47 -19.19 -17.93 -0.56
C VAL A 47 -20.36 -17.52 0.31
N VAL A 48 -20.27 -16.31 0.90
CA VAL A 48 -21.32 -15.73 1.74
C VAL A 48 -21.50 -14.25 1.42
N ASP A 49 -22.66 -13.70 1.73
CA ASP A 49 -23.03 -12.32 1.47
C ASP A 49 -22.77 -11.36 2.65
N SER A 50 -22.43 -11.90 3.82
CA SER A 50 -22.23 -11.10 5.03
C SER A 50 -21.15 -11.67 5.96
N ILE A 51 -20.51 -10.75 6.71
CA ILE A 51 -19.50 -11.10 7.71
C ILE A 51 -20.10 -12.00 8.80
N SER A 52 -21.37 -11.81 9.18
CA SER A 52 -22.05 -12.67 10.18
C SER A 52 -22.08 -14.12 9.72
N LYS A 53 -22.48 -14.36 8.47
CA LYS A 53 -22.48 -15.70 7.89
C LYS A 53 -21.06 -16.27 7.76
N ALA A 54 -20.07 -15.42 7.42
CA ALA A 54 -18.67 -15.84 7.33
C ALA A 54 -18.13 -16.34 8.68
N LEU A 55 -18.45 -15.66 9.78
CA LEU A 55 -17.97 -15.98 11.13
C LEU A 55 -18.52 -17.31 11.66
N ILE A 56 -19.68 -17.80 11.17
CA ILE A 56 -20.21 -19.14 11.49
C ILE A 56 -19.21 -20.25 11.14
N HIS A 57 -18.41 -20.03 10.09
CA HIS A 57 -17.39 -20.97 9.62
C HIS A 57 -16.03 -20.85 10.38
N LYS A 58 -15.96 -20.07 11.45
CA LYS A 58 -14.83 -19.92 12.36
C LYS A 58 -13.49 -19.67 11.65
N PRO A 59 -13.38 -18.62 10.80
CA PRO A 59 -12.09 -18.26 10.18
C PRO A 59 -11.04 -17.88 11.24
N ASN A 60 -9.76 -18.07 10.92
CA ASN A 60 -8.63 -17.70 11.77
C ASN A 60 -7.99 -16.38 11.35
N ILE A 61 -8.07 -16.08 10.06
CA ILE A 61 -7.40 -14.96 9.40
C ILE A 61 -8.43 -14.23 8.54
N ALA A 62 -8.35 -12.91 8.50
CA ALA A 62 -9.14 -12.08 7.60
C ALA A 62 -8.21 -11.29 6.66
N LEU A 63 -8.50 -11.36 5.37
CA LEU A 63 -7.96 -10.48 4.33
C LEU A 63 -9.05 -9.51 3.92
N ILE A 64 -8.83 -8.22 4.18
CA ILE A 64 -9.79 -7.13 3.99
C ILE A 64 -9.39 -6.38 2.72
N SER A 65 -10.22 -6.49 1.70
CA SER A 65 -9.99 -5.94 0.34
C SER A 65 -11.27 -5.35 -0.28
N ASN A 66 -12.21 -4.95 0.56
CA ASN A 66 -13.36 -4.15 0.17
C ASN A 66 -12.94 -2.68 -0.06
N GLU A 67 -13.89 -1.78 -0.28
CA GLU A 67 -13.62 -0.37 -0.51
C GLU A 67 -12.95 0.28 0.72
N THR A 68 -11.99 1.16 0.49
CA THR A 68 -11.13 1.77 1.51
C THR A 68 -11.91 2.40 2.66
N SER A 69 -13.03 3.05 2.37
CA SER A 69 -13.89 3.69 3.39
C SER A 69 -14.47 2.70 4.42
N PHE A 70 -14.51 1.41 4.09
CA PHE A 70 -15.02 0.35 4.98
C PHE A 70 -13.92 -0.45 5.70
N HIS A 71 -12.65 -0.28 5.37
CA HIS A 71 -11.55 -1.10 5.92
C HIS A 71 -11.55 -1.12 7.44
N VAL A 72 -11.54 0.05 8.09
CA VAL A 72 -11.44 0.15 9.56
C VAL A 72 -12.67 -0.45 10.26
N LYS A 73 -13.88 -0.18 9.76
CA LYS A 73 -15.12 -0.76 10.33
C LYS A 73 -15.12 -2.29 10.22
N THR A 74 -14.70 -2.80 9.07
CA THR A 74 -14.55 -4.25 8.82
C THR A 74 -13.48 -4.85 9.73
N ALA A 75 -12.30 -4.22 9.80
CA ALA A 75 -11.18 -4.67 10.62
C ALA A 75 -11.53 -4.72 12.11
N ILE A 76 -12.20 -3.70 12.67
CA ILE A 76 -12.65 -3.69 14.06
C ILE A 76 -13.59 -4.88 14.34
N ARG A 77 -14.54 -5.14 13.45
CA ARG A 77 -15.49 -6.24 13.60
C ARG A 77 -14.79 -7.59 13.64
N LEU A 78 -13.82 -7.81 12.73
CA LEU A 78 -13.08 -9.06 12.61
C LEU A 78 -12.04 -9.21 13.72
N ALA A 79 -11.41 -8.11 14.18
CA ALA A 79 -10.53 -8.10 15.35
C ALA A 79 -11.27 -8.48 16.64
N LYS A 80 -12.50 -7.98 16.83
CA LYS A 80 -13.37 -8.40 17.97
C LYS A 80 -13.72 -9.88 17.90
N ALA A 81 -13.78 -10.46 16.72
CA ALA A 81 -13.94 -11.90 16.52
C ALA A 81 -12.61 -12.68 16.62
N LYS A 82 -11.51 -12.01 17.04
CA LYS A 82 -10.16 -12.55 17.27
C LYS A 82 -9.49 -13.15 16.04
N LEU A 83 -9.71 -12.55 14.85
CA LEU A 83 -9.02 -12.92 13.62
C LEU A 83 -7.72 -12.10 13.48
N ASP A 84 -6.64 -12.73 13.03
CA ASP A 84 -5.47 -12.03 12.53
C ASP A 84 -5.83 -11.28 11.23
N LEU A 85 -5.28 -10.08 11.03
CA LEU A 85 -5.77 -9.15 10.01
C LEU A 85 -4.71 -8.85 8.93
N PHE A 86 -5.04 -9.11 7.68
CA PHE A 86 -4.41 -8.50 6.52
C PHE A 86 -5.37 -7.44 5.99
N VAL A 87 -4.98 -6.17 6.03
CA VAL A 87 -5.80 -5.06 5.52
C VAL A 87 -5.12 -4.46 4.28
N GLU A 88 -5.82 -4.44 3.15
CA GLU A 88 -5.30 -3.79 1.95
C GLU A 88 -5.05 -2.29 2.17
N LYS A 89 -4.08 -1.77 1.43
CA LYS A 89 -3.76 -0.33 1.45
C LYS A 89 -4.83 0.51 0.71
N PRO A 90 -5.01 1.76 1.11
CA PRO A 90 -4.56 2.34 2.37
C PRO A 90 -5.36 1.77 3.56
N LEU A 91 -4.83 1.87 4.76
CA LEU A 91 -5.53 1.37 5.95
C LEU A 91 -6.95 1.96 6.09
N SER A 92 -7.13 3.22 5.70
CA SER A 92 -8.40 3.95 5.72
C SER A 92 -8.33 5.17 4.81
N SER A 93 -9.48 5.81 4.60
CA SER A 93 -9.59 7.15 4.01
C SER A 93 -9.72 8.28 5.05
N SER A 94 -9.82 7.93 6.35
CA SER A 94 -9.98 8.89 7.45
C SER A 94 -9.38 8.36 8.75
N SER A 95 -9.26 9.25 9.77
CA SER A 95 -8.79 8.86 11.11
C SER A 95 -9.86 8.18 11.97
N ARG A 96 -11.11 8.12 11.50
CA ARG A 96 -12.23 7.57 12.28
C ARG A 96 -12.03 6.09 12.61
N GLY A 97 -12.14 5.75 13.88
CA GLY A 97 -12.07 4.36 14.36
C GLY A 97 -10.65 3.79 14.50
N LEU A 98 -9.59 4.49 14.09
CA LEU A 98 -8.21 3.97 14.15
C LEU A 98 -7.77 3.65 15.57
N LYS A 99 -8.01 4.55 16.55
CA LYS A 99 -7.70 4.29 17.97
C LYS A 99 -8.41 3.04 18.49
N GLN A 100 -9.68 2.84 18.10
CA GLN A 100 -10.43 1.64 18.49
C GLN A 100 -9.84 0.39 17.85
N LEU A 101 -9.44 0.46 16.56
CA LEU A 101 -8.82 -0.68 15.87
C LEU A 101 -7.50 -1.07 16.53
N GLU A 102 -6.61 -0.09 16.80
CA GLU A 102 -5.34 -0.34 17.51
C GLU A 102 -5.58 -0.98 18.88
N LYS A 103 -6.52 -0.45 19.65
CA LYS A 103 -6.89 -1.00 20.96
C LYS A 103 -7.33 -2.47 20.87
N VAL A 104 -8.29 -2.77 19.99
CA VAL A 104 -8.83 -4.14 19.84
C VAL A 104 -7.78 -5.12 19.34
N VAL A 105 -6.92 -4.71 18.40
CA VAL A 105 -5.81 -5.54 17.90
C VAL A 105 -4.81 -5.84 19.01
N SER A 106 -4.44 -4.83 19.80
CA SER A 106 -3.51 -4.97 20.94
C SER A 106 -4.07 -5.86 22.05
N GLU A 107 -5.31 -5.60 22.50
CA GLU A 107 -5.97 -6.36 23.58
C GLU A 107 -6.16 -7.84 23.25
N ASN A 108 -6.37 -8.18 21.99
CA ASN A 108 -6.51 -9.55 21.52
C ASN A 108 -5.19 -10.18 21.02
N HIS A 109 -4.06 -9.48 21.13
CA HIS A 109 -2.73 -9.92 20.67
C HIS A 109 -2.73 -10.41 19.22
N LEU A 110 -3.48 -9.72 18.34
CA LEU A 110 -3.63 -10.12 16.94
C LEU A 110 -2.43 -9.71 16.10
N ILE A 111 -2.07 -10.58 15.19
CA ILE A 111 -1.10 -10.24 14.14
C ILE A 111 -1.83 -9.44 13.07
N SER A 112 -1.29 -8.29 12.72
CA SER A 112 -1.86 -7.43 11.68
C SER A 112 -0.80 -7.01 10.66
N LEU A 113 -1.22 -6.84 9.40
CA LEU A 113 -0.43 -6.28 8.31
C LEU A 113 -1.30 -5.33 7.50
N VAL A 114 -0.79 -4.16 7.16
CA VAL A 114 -1.33 -3.31 6.10
C VAL A 114 -0.58 -3.60 4.81
N GLY A 115 -1.30 -4.02 3.76
CA GLY A 115 -0.74 -4.50 2.51
C GLY A 115 -0.01 -3.40 1.74
N CYS A 116 1.31 -3.44 1.72
CA CYS A 116 2.18 -2.52 0.98
C CYS A 116 3.20 -3.33 0.19
N ASP A 117 2.75 -3.98 -0.88
CA ASP A 117 3.49 -4.92 -1.72
C ASP A 117 4.80 -4.35 -2.29
N HIS A 118 4.92 -3.01 -2.44
CA HIS A 118 6.16 -2.35 -2.88
C HIS A 118 7.34 -2.59 -1.94
N ARG A 119 7.15 -2.88 -0.66
CA ARG A 119 8.23 -3.32 0.25
C ARG A 119 8.83 -4.66 -0.16
N PHE A 120 8.15 -5.41 -1.03
CA PHE A 120 8.63 -6.69 -1.61
C PHE A 120 9.18 -6.53 -3.04
N HIS A 121 9.16 -5.30 -3.60
CA HIS A 121 9.74 -5.02 -4.91
C HIS A 121 11.27 -5.20 -4.86
N PRO A 122 11.89 -6.00 -5.76
CA PRO A 122 13.31 -6.34 -5.64
C PRO A 122 14.23 -5.12 -5.71
N CYS A 123 13.91 -4.13 -6.56
CA CYS A 123 14.70 -2.90 -6.65
C CYS A 123 14.58 -2.04 -5.40
N LEU A 124 13.37 -1.87 -4.84
CA LEU A 124 13.17 -1.10 -3.61
C LEU A 124 13.82 -1.77 -2.40
N LYS A 125 13.79 -3.11 -2.33
CA LYS A 125 14.56 -3.86 -1.32
C LYS A 125 16.06 -3.62 -1.47
N LYS A 126 16.58 -3.58 -2.70
CA LYS A 126 17.99 -3.28 -2.95
C LYS A 126 18.35 -1.86 -2.54
N ILE A 127 17.49 -0.89 -2.83
CA ILE A 127 17.65 0.49 -2.37
C ILE A 127 17.72 0.53 -0.84
N LYS A 128 16.78 -0.09 -0.14
CA LYS A 128 16.77 -0.14 1.33
C LYS A 128 18.06 -0.76 1.88
N GLU A 129 18.51 -1.88 1.33
CA GLU A 129 19.78 -2.50 1.71
C GLU A 129 20.98 -1.53 1.57
N MET A 130 21.00 -0.76 0.47
CA MET A 130 22.08 0.21 0.23
C MET A 130 22.03 1.39 1.18
N LEU A 131 20.84 1.87 1.54
CA LEU A 131 20.64 2.91 2.54
C LEU A 131 21.06 2.44 3.93
N ASP A 132 20.66 1.24 4.35
CA ASP A 132 21.02 0.65 5.63
C ASP A 132 22.54 0.47 5.75
N LYS A 133 23.21 0.10 4.66
CA LYS A 133 24.68 0.00 4.55
C LYS A 133 25.37 1.36 4.35
N LYS A 134 24.63 2.50 4.44
CA LYS A 134 25.12 3.88 4.29
C LYS A 134 25.99 4.09 3.03
N LYS A 135 25.65 3.43 1.91
CA LYS A 135 26.41 3.50 0.66
C LYS A 135 26.48 4.89 0.04
N LEU A 136 25.46 5.73 0.31
CA LEU A 136 25.40 7.13 -0.14
C LEU A 136 25.91 8.13 0.92
N GLY A 137 26.33 7.67 2.11
CA GLY A 137 26.65 8.54 3.25
C GLY A 137 25.40 9.19 3.83
N ARG A 138 25.50 10.44 4.33
CA ARG A 138 24.35 11.23 4.78
C ARG A 138 23.43 11.50 3.58
N ILE A 139 22.14 11.22 3.71
CA ILE A 139 21.15 11.51 2.68
C ILE A 139 20.70 12.97 2.81
N PHE A 140 20.58 13.65 1.69
CA PHE A 140 20.13 15.04 1.61
C PHE A 140 18.69 15.12 1.15
N SER A 141 18.38 14.44 0.04
CA SER A 141 17.02 14.49 -0.52
C SER A 141 16.63 13.22 -1.26
N VAL A 142 15.32 13.05 -1.39
CA VAL A 142 14.69 12.03 -2.22
C VAL A 142 13.61 12.66 -3.09
N GLN A 143 13.51 12.20 -4.33
CA GLN A 143 12.48 12.60 -5.29
C GLN A 143 11.79 11.33 -5.81
N VAL A 144 10.46 11.30 -5.75
CA VAL A 144 9.63 10.19 -6.21
C VAL A 144 8.57 10.73 -7.16
N GLU A 145 8.39 10.00 -8.25
CA GLU A 145 7.32 10.22 -9.21
C GLU A 145 6.54 8.92 -9.39
N SER A 146 5.21 9.02 -9.47
CA SER A 146 4.34 7.90 -9.80
C SER A 146 3.14 8.43 -10.57
N SER A 147 3.10 8.10 -11.85
CA SER A 147 2.19 8.67 -12.85
C SER A 147 1.58 7.55 -13.68
N SER A 148 0.27 7.56 -13.86
CA SER A 148 -0.38 6.61 -14.77
C SER A 148 -1.84 7.01 -15.04
N LEU A 149 -2.29 6.84 -16.30
CA LEU A 149 -3.68 7.12 -16.63
C LEU A 149 -4.62 6.10 -15.98
N LEU A 150 -5.60 6.60 -15.19
CA LEU A 150 -6.50 5.77 -14.39
C LEU A 150 -7.31 4.78 -15.22
N SER A 151 -7.77 5.19 -16.41
CA SER A 151 -8.55 4.31 -17.31
C SER A 151 -7.77 3.11 -17.83
N ASP A 152 -6.43 3.15 -17.80
CA ASP A 152 -5.59 2.05 -18.29
C ASP A 152 -5.38 0.93 -17.23
N TRP A 153 -5.78 1.17 -15.98
CA TRP A 153 -5.51 0.21 -14.90
C TRP A 153 -6.33 -1.08 -15.01
N HIS A 154 -7.59 -0.94 -15.44
CA HIS A 154 -8.55 -2.03 -15.59
C HIS A 154 -9.36 -1.84 -16.88
N PRO A 155 -8.79 -2.13 -18.06
CA PRO A 155 -9.44 -1.85 -19.35
C PRO A 155 -10.75 -2.64 -19.58
N TYR A 156 -11.02 -3.64 -18.74
CA TYR A 156 -12.26 -4.44 -18.73
C TYR A 156 -13.34 -3.89 -17.79
N GLU A 157 -13.08 -2.81 -17.05
CA GLU A 157 -14.01 -2.15 -16.13
C GLU A 157 -14.09 -0.66 -16.48
N ASP A 158 -15.27 -0.06 -16.29
CA ASP A 158 -15.39 1.41 -16.35
C ASP A 158 -14.72 2.03 -15.12
N TYR A 159 -13.58 2.73 -15.31
CA TYR A 159 -12.79 3.34 -14.25
C TYR A 159 -13.59 4.28 -13.35
N ARG A 160 -14.67 4.91 -13.89
CA ARG A 160 -15.59 5.82 -13.16
C ARG A 160 -16.28 5.12 -12.01
N ASN A 161 -16.49 3.81 -12.11
CA ASN A 161 -17.14 2.99 -11.08
C ASN A 161 -16.14 2.45 -10.03
N GLY A 162 -14.84 2.57 -10.30
CA GLY A 162 -13.78 2.14 -9.38
C GLY A 162 -13.68 3.02 -8.13
N TYR A 163 -13.25 2.44 -7.01
CA TYR A 163 -13.09 3.20 -5.76
C TYR A 163 -12.11 4.39 -5.91
N SER A 164 -11.08 4.25 -6.76
CA SER A 164 -10.07 5.29 -6.99
C SER A 164 -10.65 6.58 -7.56
N ALA A 165 -11.73 6.47 -8.34
CA ALA A 165 -12.42 7.59 -8.97
C ALA A 165 -13.39 8.33 -8.02
N LYS A 166 -13.78 7.69 -6.90
CA LYS A 166 -14.87 8.14 -6.04
C LYS A 166 -14.40 8.54 -4.66
N THR A 167 -14.57 9.82 -4.30
CA THR A 167 -14.19 10.35 -2.97
C THR A 167 -14.93 9.64 -1.84
N GLU A 168 -16.23 9.34 -2.01
CA GLU A 168 -17.06 8.68 -1.00
C GLU A 168 -16.63 7.25 -0.70
N LEU A 169 -15.96 6.57 -1.65
CA LEU A 169 -15.38 5.24 -1.45
C LEU A 169 -13.96 5.29 -0.86
N GLY A 170 -13.44 6.50 -0.62
CA GLY A 170 -12.09 6.72 -0.11
C GLY A 170 -11.03 6.82 -1.19
N GLY A 171 -11.45 7.13 -2.44
CA GLY A 171 -10.57 7.31 -3.59
C GLY A 171 -9.75 8.60 -3.56
N GLY A 172 -9.08 8.84 -4.66
CA GLY A 172 -8.16 9.95 -4.92
C GLY A 172 -6.72 9.51 -5.01
N ILE A 173 -5.91 10.34 -5.65
CA ILE A 173 -4.52 10.00 -6.01
C ILE A 173 -3.66 9.70 -4.79
N ALA A 174 -3.70 10.55 -3.75
CA ALA A 174 -2.88 10.37 -2.57
C ALA A 174 -3.26 9.12 -1.75
N THR A 175 -4.54 8.75 -1.70
CA THR A 175 -5.02 7.53 -1.05
C THR A 175 -4.75 6.28 -1.87
N THR A 176 -4.84 6.37 -3.18
CA THR A 176 -4.66 5.22 -4.08
C THR A 176 -3.18 4.89 -4.27
N MET A 177 -2.33 5.90 -4.49
CA MET A 177 -0.87 5.73 -4.63
C MET A 177 -0.14 5.83 -3.28
N THR A 178 -0.64 5.11 -2.28
CA THR A 178 -0.08 5.04 -0.92
C THR A 178 1.31 4.44 -0.85
N HIS A 179 1.67 3.58 -1.81
CA HIS A 179 2.94 2.85 -1.81
C HIS A 179 4.15 3.76 -1.77
N GLU A 180 4.09 4.90 -2.45
CA GLU A 180 5.17 5.87 -2.54
C GLU A 180 5.46 6.48 -1.17
N LEU A 181 4.42 6.84 -0.42
CA LEU A 181 4.55 7.36 0.93
C LEU A 181 4.98 6.29 1.93
N ASP A 182 4.51 5.05 1.73
CA ASP A 182 4.87 3.92 2.58
C ASP A 182 6.34 3.55 2.44
N PHE A 183 6.87 3.39 1.20
CA PHE A 183 8.28 3.03 1.06
C PHE A 183 9.23 4.18 1.41
N LEU A 184 8.82 5.44 1.26
CA LEU A 184 9.58 6.58 1.73
C LEU A 184 9.73 6.57 3.25
N ARG A 185 8.64 6.30 4.00
CA ARG A 185 8.71 6.11 5.44
C ARG A 185 9.58 4.90 5.82
N TRP A 186 9.49 3.82 5.06
CA TRP A 186 10.36 2.65 5.26
C TRP A 186 11.84 2.96 5.05
N PHE A 187 12.16 3.86 4.12
CA PHE A 187 13.55 4.25 3.82
C PHE A 187 14.12 5.23 4.85
N PHE A 188 13.36 6.25 5.22
CA PHE A 188 13.87 7.43 5.94
C PHE A 188 13.23 7.64 7.31
N GLY A 189 12.25 6.87 7.71
CA GLY A 189 11.52 7.05 8.97
C GLY A 189 10.32 7.99 8.84
N ASP A 190 9.86 8.51 9.98
CA ASP A 190 8.65 9.32 10.03
C ASP A 190 8.87 10.73 9.42
N ILE A 191 7.80 11.30 8.88
CA ILE A 191 7.79 12.61 8.22
C ILE A 191 7.36 13.65 9.27
N LYS A 192 8.18 14.65 9.50
CA LYS A 192 7.96 15.72 10.48
C LYS A 192 6.91 16.73 10.03
N GLU A 193 7.00 17.15 8.76
CA GLU A 193 6.11 18.14 8.18
C GLU A 193 5.93 17.97 6.68
N ILE A 194 4.80 18.42 6.16
CA ILE A 194 4.42 18.28 4.76
C ILE A 194 3.70 19.54 4.24
N PHE A 195 4.07 19.97 3.03
CA PHE A 195 3.30 20.90 2.20
C PHE A 195 2.85 20.18 0.93
N SER A 196 1.60 20.38 0.53
CA SER A 196 1.04 19.68 -0.63
C SER A 196 0.05 20.54 -1.40
N ILE A 197 -0.01 20.27 -2.71
CA ILE A 197 -1.11 20.67 -3.59
C ILE A 197 -1.77 19.38 -4.07
N THR A 198 -2.97 19.08 -3.57
CA THR A 198 -3.75 17.89 -3.90
C THR A 198 -5.12 18.34 -4.38
N LYS A 199 -5.46 18.11 -5.65
CA LYS A 199 -6.73 18.54 -6.24
C LYS A 199 -7.06 17.76 -7.50
N LYS A 200 -8.26 17.97 -8.05
CA LYS A 200 -8.64 17.55 -9.39
C LYS A 200 -8.25 18.64 -10.38
N VAL A 201 -7.57 18.26 -11.48
CA VAL A 201 -7.13 19.18 -12.56
C VAL A 201 -7.43 18.65 -13.95
N SER A 202 -7.51 17.32 -14.15
CA SER A 202 -7.70 16.71 -15.46
C SER A 202 -9.19 16.62 -15.85
N ASP A 203 -9.44 16.24 -17.11
CA ASP A 203 -10.79 15.99 -17.66
C ASP A 203 -11.32 14.58 -17.34
N LEU A 204 -10.64 13.80 -16.48
CA LEU A 204 -11.16 12.52 -16.02
C LEU A 204 -12.53 12.71 -15.33
N ASP A 205 -13.49 11.87 -15.69
CA ASP A 205 -14.83 11.88 -15.08
C ASP A 205 -14.78 11.17 -13.70
N ILE A 206 -14.27 11.88 -12.70
CA ILE A 206 -14.10 11.41 -11.33
C ILE A 206 -14.44 12.50 -10.32
N THR A 207 -14.84 12.11 -9.11
CA THR A 207 -15.11 13.05 -8.00
C THR A 207 -13.89 13.26 -7.11
N ALA A 208 -12.87 12.44 -7.27
CA ALA A 208 -11.68 12.44 -6.43
C ALA A 208 -10.55 13.33 -6.98
N ASP A 209 -9.56 13.63 -6.14
CA ASP A 209 -8.32 14.29 -6.56
C ASP A 209 -7.51 13.39 -7.52
N ASP A 210 -6.92 13.99 -8.56
CA ASP A 210 -6.15 13.28 -9.60
C ASP A 210 -4.69 13.70 -9.72
N ILE A 211 -4.27 14.73 -8.99
CA ILE A 211 -2.87 15.12 -8.80
C ILE A 211 -2.57 15.38 -7.33
N SER A 212 -1.38 15.00 -6.90
CA SER A 212 -0.82 15.41 -5.62
C SER A 212 0.67 15.64 -5.74
N THR A 213 1.11 16.88 -5.51
CA THR A 213 2.52 17.23 -5.34
C THR A 213 2.78 17.51 -3.88
N MET A 214 3.87 16.96 -3.34
CA MET A 214 4.18 17.04 -1.92
C MET A 214 5.66 17.38 -1.73
N ASN A 215 5.94 18.35 -0.86
CA ASN A 215 7.25 18.58 -0.27
C ASN A 215 7.19 18.22 1.21
N MET A 216 8.18 17.49 1.70
CA MET A 216 8.17 16.97 3.07
C MET A 216 9.55 17.01 3.70
N VAL A 217 9.59 17.11 5.01
CA VAL A 217 10.80 17.00 5.82
C VAL A 217 10.65 15.78 6.73
N PHE A 218 11.60 14.87 6.67
CA PHE A 218 11.67 13.72 7.57
C PHE A 218 12.25 14.10 8.92
N GLU A 219 12.02 13.29 9.96
CA GLU A 219 12.58 13.54 11.31
C GLU A 219 14.13 13.60 11.33
N ASN A 220 14.80 13.01 10.35
CA ASN A 220 16.25 13.03 10.17
C ASN A 220 16.72 14.11 9.18
N ASP A 221 15.88 15.14 8.93
CA ASP A 221 16.13 16.29 8.07
C ASP A 221 16.36 15.98 6.57
N VAL A 222 16.01 14.78 6.11
CA VAL A 222 15.94 14.48 4.67
C VAL A 222 14.79 15.26 4.05
N ILE A 223 15.02 15.90 2.91
CA ILE A 223 13.97 16.58 2.13
C ILE A 223 13.38 15.62 1.11
N GLY A 224 12.05 15.48 1.08
CA GLY A 224 11.32 14.64 0.15
C GLY A 224 10.45 15.43 -0.82
N GLU A 225 10.48 15.05 -2.08
CA GLU A 225 9.59 15.54 -3.14
C GLU A 225 8.82 14.36 -3.71
N VAL A 226 7.49 14.47 -3.82
CA VAL A 226 6.64 13.43 -4.39
C VAL A 226 5.68 14.06 -5.40
N HIS A 227 5.62 13.47 -6.60
CA HIS A 227 4.62 13.78 -7.62
C HIS A 227 3.80 12.52 -7.90
N LEU A 228 2.47 12.65 -7.80
CA LEU A 228 1.52 11.59 -8.11
C LEU A 228 0.44 12.12 -9.04
N ASP A 229 0.09 11.37 -10.11
CA ASP A 229 -1.05 11.72 -10.96
C ASP A 229 -1.77 10.51 -11.57
N PHE A 230 -3.04 10.74 -11.99
CA PHE A 230 -3.91 9.77 -12.65
C PHE A 230 -4.04 9.97 -14.14
N PHE A 231 -3.28 10.84 -14.77
CA PHE A 231 -3.52 11.26 -16.16
C PHE A 231 -2.32 11.12 -17.10
N ALA A 232 -1.16 10.74 -16.60
CA ALA A 232 0.02 10.61 -17.46
C ALA A 232 0.10 9.27 -18.21
N ARG A 233 0.58 9.32 -19.44
CA ARG A 233 1.01 8.20 -20.27
C ARG A 233 2.40 8.46 -20.82
N PRO A 234 3.28 7.46 -20.92
CA PRO A 234 3.11 6.10 -20.39
C PRO A 234 3.09 6.05 -18.85
N GLN A 235 2.64 4.92 -18.27
CA GLN A 235 2.79 4.70 -16.84
C GLN A 235 4.27 4.74 -16.46
N PHE A 236 4.60 5.52 -15.43
CA PHE A 236 5.97 5.71 -14.99
C PHE A 236 6.08 5.79 -13.47
N LYS A 237 7.14 5.20 -12.92
CA LYS A 237 7.53 5.39 -11.52
C LYS A 237 9.03 5.55 -11.44
N SER A 238 9.47 6.47 -10.58
CA SER A 238 10.89 6.67 -10.31
C SER A 238 11.16 7.00 -8.84
N CYS A 239 12.39 6.72 -8.42
CA CYS A 239 12.93 7.14 -7.14
C CYS A 239 14.39 7.55 -7.32
N LYS A 240 14.72 8.80 -7.00
CA LYS A 240 16.08 9.36 -7.03
C LYS A 240 16.46 9.83 -5.65
N ILE A 241 17.57 9.31 -5.11
CA ILE A 241 18.06 9.61 -3.76
C ILE A 241 19.43 10.24 -3.88
N ARG A 242 19.62 11.39 -3.26
CA ARG A 242 20.89 12.16 -3.27
C ARG A 242 21.50 12.14 -1.88
N GLY A 243 22.76 11.76 -1.80
CA GLY A 243 23.53 11.72 -0.56
C GLY A 243 24.94 12.25 -0.74
N ALA A 244 25.70 12.35 0.34
CA ALA A 244 27.04 12.93 0.38
C ALA A 244 28.06 12.22 -0.51
N LYS A 245 27.86 10.92 -0.81
CA LYS A 245 28.79 10.12 -1.62
C LYS A 245 28.31 9.90 -3.05
N GLY A 246 27.08 10.32 -3.40
CA GLY A 246 26.54 10.12 -4.75
C GLY A 246 25.02 10.12 -4.82
N THR A 247 24.52 9.71 -5.98
CA THR A 247 23.10 9.64 -6.31
C THR A 247 22.72 8.22 -6.67
N LEU A 248 21.61 7.75 -6.15
CA LEU A 248 20.98 6.48 -6.48
C LEU A 248 19.70 6.74 -7.29
N TYR A 249 19.43 5.93 -8.30
CA TYR A 249 18.27 6.07 -9.16
C TYR A 249 17.66 4.72 -9.53
N TRP A 250 16.36 4.67 -9.52
CA TRP A 250 15.52 3.58 -10.02
C TRP A 250 14.33 4.15 -10.78
N ASN A 251 13.91 3.47 -11.84
CA ASN A 251 12.63 3.71 -12.52
C ASN A 251 12.01 2.40 -13.03
N THR A 252 10.75 2.46 -13.45
CA THR A 252 10.01 1.29 -13.95
C THR A 252 10.42 0.86 -15.36
N ASP A 253 10.93 1.74 -16.21
CA ASP A 253 11.25 1.44 -17.61
C ASP A 253 12.44 0.49 -17.72
N SER A 254 13.56 0.85 -17.09
CA SER A 254 14.74 -0.01 -17.04
C SER A 254 14.65 -1.08 -15.97
N ASN A 255 13.83 -0.83 -14.95
CA ASN A 255 13.63 -1.65 -13.75
C ASN A 255 14.95 -2.14 -13.13
N ASP A 256 15.93 -1.23 -13.07
CA ASP A 256 17.24 -1.46 -12.48
C ASP A 256 17.57 -0.38 -11.45
N VAL A 257 18.52 -0.67 -10.57
CA VAL A 257 19.06 0.29 -9.60
C VAL A 257 20.44 0.73 -10.07
N LYS A 258 20.60 2.02 -10.27
CA LYS A 258 21.86 2.66 -10.67
C LYS A 258 22.39 3.56 -9.58
N ILE A 259 23.72 3.66 -9.47
CA ILE A 259 24.39 4.59 -8.59
C ILE A 259 25.41 5.41 -9.38
N PHE A 260 25.50 6.70 -9.06
CA PHE A 260 26.57 7.58 -9.50
C PHE A 260 27.33 8.07 -8.28
N TYR A 261 28.58 7.69 -8.13
CA TYR A 261 29.44 8.19 -7.05
C TYR A 261 30.12 9.48 -7.48
N ASN A 262 30.33 10.42 -6.53
CA ASN A 262 30.91 11.73 -6.82
C ASN A 262 32.33 11.67 -7.40
N ASN A 263 33.06 10.59 -7.14
CA ASN A 263 34.41 10.36 -7.69
C ASN A 263 34.40 9.57 -9.02
N GLN A 264 33.24 9.33 -9.61
CA GLN A 264 33.06 8.58 -10.86
C GLN A 264 32.48 9.48 -11.93
N LYS A 265 32.73 9.15 -13.21
CA LYS A 265 32.23 9.91 -14.37
C LYS A 265 31.00 9.29 -15.04
N LYS A 266 30.50 8.15 -14.55
CA LYS A 266 29.38 7.40 -15.16
C LYS A 266 28.52 6.71 -14.13
N TRP A 267 27.27 6.47 -14.49
CA TRP A 267 26.35 5.62 -13.74
C TRP A 267 26.82 4.16 -13.74
N LYS A 268 26.74 3.53 -12.59
CA LYS A 268 26.96 2.10 -12.42
C LYS A 268 25.65 1.41 -12.08
N MET A 269 25.23 0.43 -12.87
CA MET A 269 24.13 -0.46 -12.50
C MET A 269 24.59 -1.37 -11.35
N VAL A 270 23.86 -1.35 -10.24
CA VAL A 270 24.19 -2.14 -9.04
C VAL A 270 23.23 -3.29 -8.80
N PHE A 271 22.06 -3.24 -9.46
CA PHE A 271 21.09 -4.31 -9.39
C PHE A 271 20.09 -4.21 -10.55
N LYS A 272 19.75 -5.38 -11.11
CA LYS A 272 18.62 -5.56 -12.03
C LYS A 272 18.02 -6.94 -11.77
N PRO A 273 16.70 -7.07 -11.53
CA PRO A 273 16.09 -8.38 -11.36
C PRO A 273 16.17 -9.18 -12.67
N LYS A 274 16.58 -10.45 -12.60
CA LYS A 274 16.65 -11.33 -13.79
C LYS A 274 15.27 -11.52 -14.44
N LYS A 275 14.24 -11.69 -13.63
CA LYS A 275 12.83 -11.78 -14.01
C LYS A 275 12.02 -11.01 -12.99
N PHE A 276 11.13 -10.15 -13.46
CA PHE A 276 10.21 -9.41 -12.60
C PHE A 276 8.78 -9.70 -13.02
N GLU A 277 8.03 -10.27 -12.10
CA GLU A 277 6.59 -10.47 -12.23
C GLU A 277 5.90 -9.75 -11.07
N ARG A 278 5.08 -8.77 -11.40
CA ARG A 278 4.39 -7.94 -10.41
C ARG A 278 3.64 -8.76 -9.34
N ASN A 279 3.01 -9.87 -9.75
CA ASN A 279 2.26 -10.72 -8.82
C ASN A 279 3.13 -11.34 -7.73
N GLN A 280 4.44 -11.53 -7.97
CA GLN A 280 5.36 -12.06 -6.97
C GLN A 280 5.51 -11.18 -5.73
N MET A 281 5.26 -9.87 -5.84
CA MET A 281 5.24 -8.98 -4.68
C MET A 281 4.10 -9.34 -3.73
N PHE A 282 2.89 -9.53 -4.25
CA PHE A 282 1.70 -9.93 -3.48
C PHE A 282 1.85 -11.33 -2.87
N VAL A 283 2.43 -12.29 -3.61
CA VAL A 283 2.71 -13.63 -3.09
C VAL A 283 3.68 -13.56 -1.90
N LYS A 284 4.79 -12.81 -2.05
CA LYS A 284 5.79 -12.65 -0.98
C LYS A 284 5.23 -11.91 0.24
N GLU A 285 4.38 -10.94 0.03
CA GLU A 285 3.72 -10.19 1.10
C GLU A 285 2.78 -11.10 1.90
N LEU A 286 1.94 -11.87 1.20
CA LEU A 286 1.04 -12.83 1.84
C LEU A 286 1.83 -13.92 2.59
N ASP A 287 2.91 -14.46 1.98
CA ASP A 287 3.79 -15.43 2.61
C ASP A 287 4.44 -14.89 3.89
N TYR A 288 4.92 -13.64 3.85
CA TYR A 288 5.45 -12.95 5.01
C TYR A 288 4.41 -12.83 6.13
N PHE A 289 3.20 -12.38 5.81
CA PHE A 289 2.10 -12.27 6.78
C PHE A 289 1.76 -13.63 7.41
N LEU A 290 1.58 -14.66 6.58
CA LEU A 290 1.26 -16.02 7.08
C LEU A 290 2.37 -16.61 7.96
N LYS A 291 3.64 -16.29 7.68
CA LYS A 291 4.78 -16.63 8.54
C LYS A 291 4.72 -15.91 9.89
N CYS A 292 4.40 -14.61 9.90
CA CYS A 292 4.21 -13.85 11.13
C CYS A 292 3.07 -14.42 11.98
N VAL A 293 1.93 -14.75 11.36
CA VAL A 293 0.78 -15.41 12.01
C VAL A 293 1.16 -16.77 12.60
N LYS A 294 1.94 -17.58 11.86
CA LYS A 294 2.41 -18.88 12.34
C LYS A 294 3.33 -18.74 13.56
N ASN A 295 4.26 -17.79 13.51
CA ASN A 295 5.28 -17.58 14.53
C ASN A 295 4.82 -16.64 15.66
N LYS A 296 3.59 -16.11 15.60
CA LYS A 296 3.07 -15.10 16.53
C LYS A 296 4.00 -13.87 16.66
N SER A 297 4.62 -13.47 15.56
CA SER A 297 5.55 -12.35 15.50
C SER A 297 4.91 -11.11 14.89
N LYS A 298 5.27 -9.93 15.40
CA LYS A 298 4.82 -8.65 14.86
C LYS A 298 5.28 -8.50 13.40
N THR A 299 4.42 -7.91 12.55
CA THR A 299 4.80 -7.56 11.19
C THR A 299 5.53 -6.21 11.16
N PHE A 300 6.29 -5.95 10.12
CA PHE A 300 6.99 -4.66 9.93
C PHE A 300 6.06 -3.52 9.47
N ASN A 301 4.83 -3.82 9.09
CA ASN A 301 3.83 -2.85 8.64
C ASN A 301 2.46 -3.20 9.24
N ASP A 302 2.39 -3.23 10.56
CA ASP A 302 1.15 -3.48 11.29
C ASP A 302 0.16 -2.28 11.20
N ILE A 303 -0.95 -2.37 11.91
CA ILE A 303 -1.97 -1.30 11.95
C ILE A 303 -1.38 0.03 12.42
N THR A 304 -0.44 0.03 13.36
CA THR A 304 0.21 1.25 13.87
C THR A 304 1.07 1.90 12.78
N GLU A 305 1.86 1.12 12.06
CA GLU A 305 2.66 1.64 10.94
C GLU A 305 1.79 2.09 9.76
N GLY A 306 0.74 1.32 9.43
CA GLY A 306 -0.23 1.72 8.41
C GLY A 306 -0.99 3.00 8.77
N LYS A 307 -1.29 3.23 10.07
CA LYS A 307 -1.86 4.49 10.56
C LYS A 307 -0.92 5.65 10.31
N LYS A 308 0.38 5.51 10.56
CA LYS A 308 1.35 6.58 10.31
C LYS A 308 1.42 6.96 8.83
N THR A 309 1.42 5.98 7.90
CA THR A 309 1.34 6.27 6.46
C THR A 309 0.04 6.99 6.10
N LEU A 310 -1.08 6.59 6.70
CA LEU A 310 -2.34 7.30 6.51
C LEU A 310 -2.30 8.74 7.04
N GLN A 311 -1.61 9.00 8.15
CA GLN A 311 -1.46 10.36 8.69
C GLN A 311 -0.72 11.28 7.71
N VAL A 312 0.25 10.76 6.95
CA VAL A 312 0.92 11.51 5.86
C VAL A 312 -0.09 11.88 4.76
N ILE A 313 -0.92 10.92 4.33
CA ILE A 313 -1.96 11.14 3.31
C ILE A 313 -2.95 12.22 3.77
N LEU A 314 -3.45 12.10 5.00
CA LEU A 314 -4.38 13.07 5.57
C LEU A 314 -3.74 14.44 5.79
N GLY A 315 -2.46 14.44 6.17
CA GLY A 315 -1.64 15.66 6.28
C GLY A 315 -1.49 16.38 4.95
N ALA A 316 -1.23 15.65 3.86
CA ALA A 316 -1.16 16.20 2.51
C ALA A 316 -2.50 16.84 2.09
N LYS A 317 -3.62 16.12 2.26
CA LYS A 317 -4.96 16.67 1.96
C LYS A 317 -5.27 17.92 2.78
N LYS A 318 -4.94 17.90 4.08
CA LYS A 318 -5.12 19.06 4.97
C LYS A 318 -4.22 20.23 4.57
N SER A 319 -2.98 19.97 4.17
CA SER A 319 -2.05 20.99 3.68
C SER A 319 -2.60 21.69 2.44
N SER A 320 -3.07 20.93 1.46
CA SER A 320 -3.70 21.46 0.25
C SER A 320 -4.95 22.27 0.56
N GLN A 321 -5.83 21.79 1.45
CA GLN A 321 -7.04 22.47 1.86
C GLN A 321 -6.77 23.84 2.53
N PHE A 322 -5.81 23.87 3.46
CA PHE A 322 -5.49 25.08 4.23
C PHE A 322 -4.37 25.91 3.62
N LYS A 323 -3.78 25.47 2.50
CA LYS A 323 -2.66 26.15 1.80
C LYS A 323 -1.48 26.46 2.72
N LYS A 324 -1.15 25.54 3.63
CA LYS A 324 -0.07 25.69 4.61
C LYS A 324 0.66 24.38 4.90
N THR A 325 1.87 24.48 5.40
CA THR A 325 2.62 23.35 5.94
C THR A 325 1.88 22.76 7.15
N ILE A 326 1.79 21.44 7.18
CA ILE A 326 1.20 20.66 8.29
C ILE A 326 2.30 19.88 8.99
N ARG A 327 2.44 20.10 10.28
CA ARG A 327 3.25 19.24 11.16
C ARG A 327 2.48 17.97 11.45
N LEU A 328 3.14 16.82 11.26
CA LEU A 328 2.55 15.51 11.50
C LEU A 328 2.78 15.08 12.95
N ILE A 329 1.76 14.44 13.54
CA ILE A 329 1.79 13.89 14.90
C ILE A 329 1.31 12.44 14.79
N TYR A 330 2.11 11.48 15.25
CA TYR A 330 1.86 10.04 15.11
C TYR A 330 1.28 9.39 16.36
#